data_b458b8a6fb8cec1b5638d1accbe28716
#
_entry.id   b458b8a6fb8cec1b5638d1accbe28716
#
_cell.length_a   1.000
_cell.length_b   1.000
_cell.length_c   1.000
_cell.angle_alpha   90.00
_cell.angle_beta   90.00
_cell.angle_gamma   90.00
#
_symmetry.space_group_name_H-M   'P 1'
#
loop_
_entity.id
_entity.type
_entity.pdbx_description
1 polymer ?
#
loop_
_entity_poly.entity_id
_entity_poly.type
_entity_poly.pdbx_seq_one_letter_code
_entity_poly.pdbx_strand_id
1 'polypeptide(L)'
;GHREYKSSKLLADYLKENGFEVEMGISGMPTAFVATWGSGRPTIGYFAEYDATPGESQKPVPYRDPVVPHAAGFSDMHNGLGVGSVAAAIATKETMKRYGIKGTLKLFGTPAEKLCTAKCYNARDGYYDDLDVAVCWHPWMENTVTLDEGPGCYQAEVFNFYGIPSYSGRPWVGVSALDAATIMNVNVNFMREHLPPYESITVNEIVTVGGQHPTSLPEFAQV
;
A
#
# COMPACT_ATOMS: atom_id res chain seq x y z
N GLY A 1 2.69 -6.61 0.09
CA GLY A 1 2.14 -6.04 1.32
C GLY A 1 1.69 -7.09 2.32
N HIS A 2 1.30 -6.67 3.51
CA HIS A 2 0.86 -7.51 4.64
C HIS A 2 1.89 -8.52 5.16
N ARG A 3 3.18 -8.36 4.84
CA ARG A 3 4.28 -9.22 5.29
C ARG A 3 5.44 -8.43 5.91
N GLU A 4 5.18 -7.20 6.31
CA GLU A 4 6.15 -6.24 6.84
C GLU A 4 6.51 -6.52 8.32
N TYR A 5 6.55 -7.81 8.73
CA TYR A 5 6.74 -8.22 10.13
C TYR A 5 8.02 -7.68 10.77
N LYS A 6 9.13 -7.62 10.01
CA LYS A 6 10.40 -7.12 10.54
C LYS A 6 10.38 -5.60 10.70
N SER A 7 9.86 -4.89 9.70
CA SER A 7 9.79 -3.42 9.73
C SER A 7 8.82 -2.93 10.79
N SER A 8 7.61 -3.50 10.84
CA SER A 8 6.61 -3.12 11.85
C SER A 8 7.11 -3.38 13.27
N LYS A 9 7.73 -4.54 13.51
CA LYS A 9 8.31 -4.87 14.81
C LYS A 9 9.42 -3.88 15.21
N LEU A 10 10.33 -3.58 14.29
CA LEU A 10 11.43 -2.65 14.55
C LEU A 10 10.93 -1.27 14.96
N LEU A 11 9.98 -0.71 14.20
CA LEU A 11 9.39 0.60 14.48
C LEU A 11 8.60 0.60 15.81
N ALA A 12 7.80 -0.44 16.04
CA ALA A 12 7.01 -0.60 17.25
C ALA A 12 7.90 -0.73 18.50
N ASP A 13 8.95 -1.54 18.45
CA ASP A 13 9.87 -1.72 19.56
C ASP A 13 10.61 -0.42 19.87
N TYR A 14 11.09 0.29 18.84
CA TYR A 14 11.76 1.57 19.01
C TYR A 14 10.84 2.64 19.63
N LEU A 15 9.56 2.65 19.26
CA LEU A 15 8.56 3.53 19.87
C LEU A 15 8.32 3.17 21.35
N LYS A 16 8.26 1.88 21.70
CA LYS A 16 8.17 1.43 23.11
C LYS A 16 9.38 1.88 23.92
N GLU A 17 10.59 1.71 23.39
CA GLU A 17 11.84 2.17 24.03
C GLU A 17 11.83 3.67 24.25
N ASN A 18 11.13 4.42 23.40
CA ASN A 18 10.92 5.86 23.53
C ASN A 18 9.67 6.24 24.34
N GLY A 19 9.05 5.30 25.06
CA GLY A 19 7.97 5.55 26.01
C GLY A 19 6.59 5.74 25.41
N PHE A 20 6.35 5.22 24.21
CA PHE A 20 5.00 5.08 23.65
C PHE A 20 4.37 3.75 24.08
N GLU A 21 3.07 3.75 24.32
CA GLU A 21 2.28 2.54 24.43
C GLU A 21 1.92 2.05 23.03
N VAL A 22 2.21 0.80 22.70
CA VAL A 22 2.03 0.27 21.34
C VAL A 22 1.08 -0.91 21.33
N GLU A 23 0.00 -0.76 20.57
CA GLU A 23 -0.95 -1.82 20.22
C GLU A 23 -0.65 -2.33 18.81
N MET A 24 -0.37 -3.63 18.68
CA MET A 24 -0.13 -4.31 17.41
C MET A 24 -1.39 -5.00 16.90
N GLY A 25 -1.48 -5.19 15.59
CA GLY A 25 -2.54 -5.97 14.96
C GLY A 25 -3.86 -5.22 14.79
N ILE A 26 -3.84 -3.89 14.82
CA ILE A 26 -5.04 -3.08 14.62
C ILE A 26 -5.72 -3.39 13.29
N SER A 27 -7.05 -3.25 13.24
CA SER A 27 -7.89 -3.57 12.08
C SER A 27 -7.69 -4.98 11.53
N GLY A 28 -7.27 -5.94 12.39
CA GLY A 28 -7.03 -7.32 11.99
C GLY A 28 -5.78 -7.54 11.13
N MET A 29 -4.92 -6.55 11.00
CA MET A 29 -3.67 -6.62 10.23
C MET A 29 -2.46 -6.83 11.16
N PRO A 30 -1.82 -8.00 11.20
CA PRO A 30 -0.76 -8.32 12.17
C PRO A 30 0.45 -7.35 12.13
N THR A 31 0.66 -6.67 11.01
CA THR A 31 1.77 -5.73 10.82
C THR A 31 1.37 -4.27 10.99
N ALA A 32 0.08 -3.97 11.20
CA ALA A 32 -0.39 -2.63 11.55
C ALA A 32 -0.31 -2.40 13.07
N PHE A 33 -0.06 -1.17 13.47
CA PHE A 33 -0.03 -0.80 14.89
C PHE A 33 -0.43 0.65 15.12
N VAL A 34 -0.81 0.97 16.36
CA VAL A 34 -0.89 2.35 16.85
C VAL A 34 0.01 2.50 18.07
N ALA A 35 0.80 3.56 18.09
CA ALA A 35 1.64 3.95 19.20
C ALA A 35 1.11 5.26 19.80
N THR A 36 0.79 5.26 21.08
CA THR A 36 0.16 6.40 21.77
C THR A 36 1.08 6.93 22.86
N TRP A 37 1.18 8.26 22.98
CA TRP A 37 1.86 8.94 24.05
C TRP A 37 1.10 10.20 24.48
N GLY A 38 1.12 10.52 25.78
CA GLY A 38 0.49 11.72 26.34
C GLY A 38 -0.99 11.52 26.64
N SER A 39 -1.66 12.61 26.96
CA SER A 39 -3.09 12.61 27.25
C SER A 39 -3.71 13.98 27.05
N GLY A 40 -5.00 13.98 26.75
CA GLY A 40 -5.76 15.21 26.50
C GLY A 40 -5.63 15.69 25.07
N ARG A 41 -6.20 16.85 24.79
CA ARG A 41 -6.22 17.46 23.44
C ARG A 41 -5.16 18.56 23.33
N PRO A 42 -4.68 18.82 22.09
CA PRO A 42 -5.05 18.16 20.85
C PRO A 42 -4.49 16.73 20.72
N THR A 43 -5.18 15.88 19.94
CA THR A 43 -4.68 14.58 19.49
C THR A 43 -4.09 14.71 18.10
N ILE A 44 -2.80 14.46 17.96
CA ILE A 44 -2.07 14.60 16.71
C ILE A 44 -1.69 13.21 16.19
N GLY A 45 -2.14 12.89 14.98
CA GLY A 45 -1.83 11.63 14.28
C GLY A 45 -0.64 11.76 13.34
N TYR A 46 0.26 10.78 13.37
CA TYR A 46 1.35 10.57 12.41
C TYR A 46 1.16 9.25 11.70
N PHE A 47 1.62 9.16 10.46
CA PHE A 47 1.49 7.95 9.64
C PHE A 47 2.86 7.46 9.20
N ALA A 48 3.14 6.19 9.43
CA ALA A 48 4.38 5.52 9.05
C ALA A 48 4.09 4.39 8.08
N GLU A 49 4.55 4.53 6.85
CA GLU A 49 4.53 3.49 5.83
C GLU A 49 5.89 2.78 5.83
N TYR A 50 5.91 1.48 5.50
CA TYR A 50 7.14 0.67 5.53
C TYR A 50 7.06 -0.56 4.63
N ASP A 51 6.14 -0.61 3.71
CA ASP A 51 6.08 -1.65 2.70
C ASP A 51 7.04 -1.38 1.54
N ALA A 52 7.36 -2.42 0.79
CA ALA A 52 8.25 -2.37 -0.35
C ALA A 52 7.50 -2.70 -1.64
N THR A 53 7.93 -2.10 -2.74
CA THR A 53 7.35 -2.30 -4.08
C THR A 53 7.84 -3.62 -4.67
N PRO A 54 6.96 -4.51 -5.14
CA PRO A 54 7.34 -5.78 -5.77
C PRO A 54 8.22 -5.56 -7.00
N GLY A 55 9.27 -6.37 -7.15
CA GLY A 55 10.17 -6.34 -8.30
C GLY A 55 11.22 -5.22 -8.31
N GLU A 56 11.21 -4.33 -7.33
CA GLU A 56 12.01 -3.10 -7.28
C GLU A 56 13.30 -3.23 -6.46
N SER A 57 13.79 -4.45 -6.21
CA SER A 57 15.07 -4.67 -5.54
C SER A 57 16.20 -3.97 -6.29
N GLN A 58 16.97 -3.13 -5.60
CA GLN A 58 18.00 -2.29 -6.22
C GLN A 58 19.15 -2.01 -5.25
N LYS A 59 20.38 -2.03 -5.77
CA LYS A 59 21.57 -1.52 -5.09
C LYS A 59 21.64 0.01 -5.20
N PRO A 60 22.43 0.70 -4.37
CA PRO A 60 22.57 2.16 -4.43
C PRO A 60 23.51 2.58 -5.57
N VAL A 61 23.13 2.27 -6.81
CA VAL A 61 23.87 2.59 -8.03
C VAL A 61 22.93 3.21 -9.07
N PRO A 62 23.41 4.06 -9.99
CA PRO A 62 22.57 4.79 -10.93
C PRO A 62 22.10 3.96 -12.15
N TYR A 63 22.23 2.67 -12.10
CA TYR A 63 21.76 1.72 -13.13
C TYR A 63 21.07 0.53 -12.48
N ARG A 64 20.30 -0.21 -13.25
CA ARG A 64 19.57 -1.37 -12.73
C ARG A 64 20.55 -2.48 -12.30
N ASP A 65 20.62 -2.72 -11.01
CA ASP A 65 21.42 -3.79 -10.39
C ASP A 65 20.74 -4.28 -9.12
N PRO A 66 19.81 -5.25 -9.23
CA PRO A 66 19.03 -5.73 -8.09
C PRO A 66 19.95 -6.44 -7.07
N VAL A 67 19.68 -6.22 -5.77
CA VAL A 67 20.33 -7.01 -4.71
C VAL A 67 19.90 -8.47 -4.82
N VAL A 68 18.61 -8.69 -5.03
CA VAL A 68 18.01 -10.00 -5.30
C VAL A 68 17.08 -9.84 -6.49
N PRO A 69 17.30 -10.55 -7.61
CA PRO A 69 16.43 -10.47 -8.79
C PRO A 69 14.96 -10.73 -8.43
N HIS A 70 14.06 -9.92 -8.97
CA HIS A 70 12.61 -9.97 -8.77
C HIS A 70 12.11 -9.79 -7.33
N ALA A 71 12.98 -9.53 -6.37
CA ALA A 71 12.56 -9.22 -4.99
C ALA A 71 11.99 -7.80 -4.88
N ALA A 72 11.27 -7.54 -3.80
CA ALA A 72 10.76 -6.23 -3.49
C ALA A 72 11.88 -5.25 -3.10
N GLY A 73 11.66 -3.96 -3.33
CA GLY A 73 12.58 -2.88 -3.00
C GLY A 73 11.86 -1.59 -2.65
N PHE A 74 12.64 -0.59 -2.25
CA PHE A 74 12.12 0.70 -1.78
C PHE A 74 12.32 1.80 -2.83
N SER A 75 11.78 1.63 -4.02
CA SER A 75 11.78 2.65 -5.07
C SER A 75 11.03 3.92 -4.66
N ASP A 76 10.10 3.78 -3.75
CA ASP A 76 9.18 4.80 -3.24
C ASP A 76 9.54 5.25 -1.80
N MET A 77 10.68 4.84 -1.30
CA MET A 77 11.26 5.26 -0.03
C MET A 77 10.36 5.14 1.21
N HIS A 78 9.39 4.21 1.25
CA HIS A 78 8.55 3.99 2.43
C HIS A 78 9.37 3.61 3.69
N ASN A 79 10.54 3.03 3.51
CA ASN A 79 11.49 2.83 4.62
C ASN A 79 11.94 4.16 5.25
N GLY A 80 12.20 5.18 4.43
CA GLY A 80 12.53 6.54 4.90
C GLY A 80 11.32 7.23 5.52
N LEU A 81 10.14 7.09 4.91
CA LEU A 81 8.88 7.63 5.41
C LEU A 81 8.57 7.10 6.81
N GLY A 82 8.63 5.78 6.99
CA GLY A 82 8.35 5.16 8.30
C GLY A 82 9.27 5.64 9.40
N VAL A 83 10.58 5.69 9.13
CA VAL A 83 11.59 6.18 10.09
C VAL A 83 11.41 7.67 10.37
N GLY A 84 11.16 8.48 9.33
CA GLY A 84 10.96 9.93 9.46
C GLY A 84 9.72 10.26 10.31
N SER A 85 8.61 9.54 10.12
CA SER A 85 7.40 9.71 10.91
C SER A 85 7.63 9.35 12.39
N VAL A 86 8.36 8.25 12.67
CA VAL A 86 8.74 7.87 14.03
C VAL A 86 9.62 8.94 14.67
N ALA A 87 10.62 9.44 13.94
CA ALA A 87 11.49 10.51 14.43
C ALA A 87 10.70 11.79 14.72
N ALA A 88 9.76 12.17 13.87
CA ALA A 88 8.90 13.35 14.07
C ALA A 88 8.02 13.20 15.30
N ALA A 89 7.39 12.05 15.52
CA ALA A 89 6.57 11.80 16.71
C ALA A 89 7.40 11.87 18.00
N ILE A 90 8.61 11.28 18.02
CA ILE A 90 9.51 11.32 19.16
C ILE A 90 10.00 12.76 19.42
N ALA A 91 10.39 13.50 18.40
CA ALA A 91 10.81 14.89 18.53
C ALA A 91 9.70 15.78 19.06
N THR A 92 8.47 15.57 18.59
CA THR A 92 7.28 16.28 19.09
C THR A 92 7.05 15.95 20.57
N LYS A 93 7.12 14.67 20.94
CA LYS A 93 7.02 14.24 22.33
C LYS A 93 8.04 14.94 23.22
N GLU A 94 9.32 14.94 22.85
CA GLU A 94 10.37 15.57 23.65
C GLU A 94 10.20 17.09 23.73
N THR A 95 9.70 17.73 22.67
CA THR A 95 9.34 19.15 22.66
C THR A 95 8.19 19.42 23.63
N MET A 96 7.12 18.63 23.58
CA MET A 96 5.97 18.76 24.48
C MET A 96 6.40 18.61 25.94
N LYS A 97 7.24 17.61 26.26
CA LYS A 97 7.81 17.43 27.61
C LYS A 97 8.60 18.65 28.05
N ARG A 98 9.49 19.14 27.20
CA ARG A 98 10.37 20.27 27.51
C ARG A 98 9.61 21.55 27.82
N TYR A 99 8.51 21.80 27.11
CA TYR A 99 7.74 23.04 27.25
C TYR A 99 6.43 22.88 28.04
N GLY A 100 6.19 21.70 28.61
CA GLY A 100 4.97 21.42 29.38
C GLY A 100 3.67 21.49 28.56
N ILE A 101 3.76 21.20 27.26
CA ILE A 101 2.61 21.20 26.32
C ILE A 101 1.80 19.93 26.55
N LYS A 102 0.50 20.09 26.78
CA LYS A 102 -0.44 18.96 26.90
C LYS A 102 -0.95 18.51 25.53
N GLY A 103 -1.29 17.25 25.39
CA GLY A 103 -1.87 16.67 24.20
C GLY A 103 -1.55 15.19 24.08
N THR A 104 -2.12 14.56 23.09
CA THR A 104 -1.92 13.14 22.77
C THR A 104 -1.25 13.03 21.40
N LEU A 105 -0.24 12.19 21.30
CA LEU A 105 0.38 11.81 20.03
C LEU A 105 -0.02 10.37 19.72
N LYS A 106 -0.48 10.13 18.50
CA LYS A 106 -0.73 8.80 17.95
C LYS A 106 0.10 8.61 16.69
N LEU A 107 0.89 7.56 16.63
CA LEU A 107 1.58 7.16 15.42
C LEU A 107 1.00 5.85 14.92
N PHE A 108 0.52 5.86 13.70
CA PHE A 108 -0.07 4.70 13.03
C PHE A 108 0.95 4.07 12.10
N GLY A 109 1.30 2.81 12.36
CA GLY A 109 2.02 1.97 11.42
C GLY A 109 1.06 1.40 10.39
N THR A 110 1.22 1.82 9.15
CA THR A 110 0.30 1.54 8.05
C THR A 110 0.97 0.68 6.99
N PRO A 111 0.92 -0.68 7.11
CA PRO A 111 1.48 -1.60 6.14
C PRO A 111 0.69 -1.62 4.84
N ALA A 112 1.27 -2.21 3.81
CA ALA A 112 0.61 -2.50 2.53
C ALA A 112 -0.03 -1.25 1.87
N GLU A 113 0.68 -0.13 1.90
CA GLU A 113 0.22 1.11 1.27
C GLU A 113 0.06 0.92 -0.23
N LYS A 114 0.97 0.19 -0.88
CA LYS A 114 0.88 -0.17 -2.32
C LYS A 114 -0.40 -0.91 -2.71
N LEU A 115 -1.12 -1.45 -1.74
CA LEU A 115 -2.45 -2.07 -1.91
C LEU A 115 -3.58 -1.16 -1.39
N CYS A 116 -3.27 0.06 -0.95
CA CYS A 116 -4.20 1.05 -0.38
C CYS A 116 -5.07 0.50 0.75
N THR A 117 -4.54 -0.42 1.59
CA THR A 117 -5.38 -1.18 2.52
C THR A 117 -5.36 -0.66 3.95
N ALA A 118 -4.20 -0.52 4.58
CA ALA A 118 -4.13 -0.30 6.02
C ALA A 118 -4.84 0.97 6.48
N LYS A 119 -4.63 2.10 5.82
CA LYS A 119 -5.26 3.37 6.20
C LYS A 119 -6.78 3.32 6.07
N CYS A 120 -7.29 2.70 5.01
CA CYS A 120 -8.73 2.56 4.78
C CYS A 120 -9.40 1.69 5.85
N TYR A 121 -8.78 0.57 6.23
CA TYR A 121 -9.30 -0.29 7.28
C TYR A 121 -9.24 0.38 8.66
N ASN A 122 -8.17 1.09 8.97
CA ASN A 122 -8.06 1.84 10.22
C ASN A 122 -9.12 2.95 10.30
N ALA A 123 -9.38 3.65 9.18
CA ALA A 123 -10.46 4.64 9.10
C ALA A 123 -11.83 4.01 9.32
N ARG A 124 -12.13 2.90 8.63
CA ARG A 124 -13.38 2.15 8.80
C ARG A 124 -13.62 1.75 10.25
N ASP A 125 -12.57 1.34 10.94
CA ASP A 125 -12.63 0.83 12.31
C ASP A 125 -12.52 1.94 13.37
N GLY A 126 -12.53 3.24 12.96
CA GLY A 126 -12.63 4.40 13.84
C GLY A 126 -11.31 4.82 14.50
N TYR A 127 -10.17 4.29 14.08
CA TYR A 127 -8.88 4.63 14.70
C TYR A 127 -8.48 6.10 14.55
N TYR A 128 -9.09 6.84 13.63
CA TYR A 128 -8.79 8.25 13.35
C TYR A 128 -9.83 9.23 13.88
N ASP A 129 -10.94 8.75 14.46
CA ASP A 129 -12.10 9.58 14.80
C ASP A 129 -11.82 10.58 15.93
N ASP A 130 -10.82 10.34 16.77
CA ASP A 130 -10.42 11.23 17.85
C ASP A 130 -9.26 12.17 17.51
N LEU A 131 -8.76 12.14 16.29
CA LEU A 131 -7.68 13.03 15.84
C LEU A 131 -8.20 14.46 15.62
N ASP A 132 -7.47 15.43 16.16
CA ASP A 132 -7.69 16.85 15.85
C ASP A 132 -6.87 17.28 14.62
N VAL A 133 -5.70 16.65 14.44
CA VAL A 133 -4.77 16.93 13.32
C VAL A 133 -4.14 15.62 12.85
N ALA A 134 -4.01 15.47 11.56
CA ALA A 134 -3.25 14.40 10.91
C ALA A 134 -2.06 14.99 10.17
N VAL A 135 -0.85 14.50 10.43
CA VAL A 135 0.40 14.90 9.77
C VAL A 135 0.92 13.71 9.00
N CYS A 136 0.99 13.86 7.70
CA CYS A 136 1.56 12.86 6.79
C CYS A 136 2.62 13.52 5.91
N TRP A 137 3.64 12.79 5.53
CA TRP A 137 4.60 13.23 4.56
C TRP A 137 4.92 12.08 3.60
N HIS A 138 5.36 12.42 2.41
CA HIS A 138 5.85 11.46 1.45
C HIS A 138 7.10 12.00 0.77
N PRO A 139 8.14 11.19 0.52
CA PRO A 139 9.28 11.62 -0.26
C PRO A 139 8.84 12.12 -1.64
N TRP A 140 9.30 13.30 -2.03
CA TRP A 140 8.97 13.94 -3.29
C TRP A 140 10.19 14.65 -3.88
N MET A 141 10.05 15.20 -5.06
CA MET A 141 11.14 15.93 -5.76
C MET A 141 11.43 17.29 -5.15
N GLU A 142 10.53 17.82 -4.34
CA GLU A 142 10.59 19.16 -3.76
C GLU A 142 10.24 19.14 -2.28
N ASN A 143 10.78 20.10 -1.52
CA ASN A 143 10.33 20.38 -0.15
C ASN A 143 9.13 21.30 -0.22
N THR A 144 7.94 20.76 -0.18
CA THR A 144 6.70 21.51 -0.31
C THR A 144 5.66 21.04 0.70
N VAL A 145 4.63 21.85 0.92
CA VAL A 145 3.40 21.46 1.60
C VAL A 145 2.27 21.71 0.63
N THR A 146 1.54 20.66 0.30
CA THR A 146 0.36 20.73 -0.54
C THR A 146 -0.90 20.84 0.31
N LEU A 147 -1.87 21.60 -0.16
CA LEU A 147 -3.20 21.72 0.42
C LEU A 147 -4.21 21.17 -0.57
N ASP A 148 -5.23 20.49 -0.05
CA ASP A 148 -6.32 19.92 -0.84
C ASP A 148 -5.86 18.89 -1.90
N GLU A 149 -4.70 18.28 -1.70
CA GLU A 149 -4.23 17.17 -2.51
C GLU A 149 -4.60 15.86 -1.81
N GLY A 150 -5.24 14.97 -2.54
CA GLY A 150 -5.57 13.64 -2.07
C GLY A 150 -5.64 12.65 -3.23
N PRO A 151 -5.28 11.39 -3.02
CA PRO A 151 -5.53 10.33 -3.98
C PRO A 151 -7.04 10.18 -4.17
N GLY A 152 -7.45 9.82 -5.39
CA GLY A 152 -8.81 9.41 -5.67
C GLY A 152 -9.18 8.11 -4.96
N CYS A 153 -10.45 7.69 -5.08
CA CYS A 153 -10.87 6.37 -4.63
C CYS A 153 -10.12 5.28 -5.39
N TYR A 154 -9.69 4.26 -4.66
CA TYR A 154 -9.06 3.07 -5.24
C TYR A 154 -9.98 1.87 -5.07
N GLN A 155 -10.13 1.08 -6.14
CA GLN A 155 -10.82 -0.20 -6.13
C GLN A 155 -10.01 -1.21 -6.93
N ALA A 156 -9.84 -2.42 -6.39
CA ALA A 156 -9.21 -3.54 -7.08
C ALA A 156 -10.21 -4.69 -7.18
N GLU A 157 -10.34 -5.23 -8.38
CA GLU A 157 -11.24 -6.35 -8.67
C GLU A 157 -10.44 -7.51 -9.25
N VAL A 158 -10.88 -8.72 -8.99
CA VAL A 158 -10.32 -9.94 -9.56
C VAL A 158 -11.39 -10.62 -10.42
N PHE A 159 -11.10 -10.74 -11.70
CA PHE A 159 -11.97 -11.42 -12.65
C PHE A 159 -11.43 -12.81 -12.97
N ASN A 160 -12.22 -13.83 -12.69
CA ASN A 160 -11.90 -15.22 -12.99
C ASN A 160 -12.69 -15.70 -14.21
N PHE A 161 -11.96 -16.19 -15.20
CA PHE A 161 -12.53 -16.74 -16.42
C PHE A 161 -12.34 -18.26 -16.44
N TYR A 162 -13.41 -18.95 -16.78
CA TYR A 162 -13.43 -20.41 -16.86
C TYR A 162 -13.75 -20.85 -18.29
N GLY A 163 -12.93 -21.73 -18.81
CA GLY A 163 -13.04 -22.26 -20.17
C GLY A 163 -13.24 -23.78 -20.18
N ILE A 164 -13.16 -24.34 -21.38
CA ILE A 164 -13.18 -25.78 -21.63
C ILE A 164 -11.85 -26.14 -22.25
N PRO A 165 -10.97 -26.90 -21.57
CA PRO A 165 -9.66 -27.23 -22.09
C PRO A 165 -9.78 -28.14 -23.31
N SER A 166 -8.90 -27.92 -24.29
CA SER A 166 -8.76 -28.80 -25.45
C SER A 166 -7.32 -28.80 -25.96
N TYR A 167 -6.97 -29.81 -26.73
CA TYR A 167 -5.69 -29.86 -27.41
C TYR A 167 -5.65 -28.78 -28.54
N SER A 168 -4.54 -28.07 -28.63
CA SER A 168 -4.39 -26.96 -29.57
C SER A 168 -4.54 -27.38 -31.07
N GLY A 169 -4.38 -28.67 -31.38
CA GLY A 169 -4.69 -29.21 -32.69
C GLY A 169 -6.18 -29.44 -33.00
N ARG A 170 -7.05 -29.27 -31.99
CA ARG A 170 -8.51 -29.33 -32.10
C ARG A 170 -9.18 -28.21 -31.26
N PRO A 171 -8.86 -26.93 -31.51
CA PRO A 171 -9.33 -25.82 -30.70
C PRO A 171 -10.86 -25.67 -30.70
N TRP A 172 -11.52 -26.13 -31.76
CA TRP A 172 -12.97 -26.00 -31.96
C TRP A 172 -13.82 -26.85 -30.97
N VAL A 173 -13.21 -27.78 -30.22
CA VAL A 173 -13.95 -28.56 -29.18
C VAL A 173 -13.78 -27.98 -27.78
N GLY A 174 -13.05 -26.88 -27.61
CA GLY A 174 -12.81 -26.22 -26.35
C GLY A 174 -13.20 -24.75 -26.37
N VAL A 175 -13.00 -24.09 -25.23
CA VAL A 175 -13.19 -22.64 -25.04
C VAL A 175 -12.01 -22.13 -24.22
N SER A 176 -11.26 -21.19 -24.76
CA SER A 176 -10.11 -20.60 -24.09
C SER A 176 -10.55 -19.54 -23.06
N ALA A 177 -10.22 -19.76 -21.79
CA ALA A 177 -10.41 -18.73 -20.77
C ALA A 177 -9.50 -17.52 -21.01
N LEU A 178 -8.32 -17.71 -21.59
CA LEU A 178 -7.39 -16.63 -21.92
C LEU A 178 -7.95 -15.70 -23.01
N ASP A 179 -8.72 -16.22 -23.96
CA ASP A 179 -9.35 -15.38 -24.98
C ASP A 179 -10.35 -14.42 -24.35
N ALA A 180 -11.13 -14.88 -23.37
CA ALA A 180 -12.05 -14.04 -22.63
C ALA A 180 -11.31 -12.94 -21.82
N ALA A 181 -10.23 -13.28 -21.15
CA ALA A 181 -9.36 -12.32 -20.45
C ALA A 181 -8.75 -11.29 -21.43
N THR A 182 -8.30 -11.74 -22.60
CA THR A 182 -7.75 -10.87 -23.64
C THR A 182 -8.81 -9.90 -24.18
N ILE A 183 -10.02 -10.38 -24.44
CA ILE A 183 -11.13 -9.53 -24.88
C ILE A 183 -11.48 -8.50 -23.80
N MET A 184 -11.48 -8.88 -22.54
CA MET A 184 -11.69 -7.94 -21.45
C MET A 184 -10.66 -6.81 -21.49
N ASN A 185 -9.37 -7.13 -21.58
CA ASN A 185 -8.29 -6.13 -21.65
C ASN A 185 -8.48 -5.18 -22.85
N VAL A 186 -8.86 -5.69 -24.01
CA VAL A 186 -9.17 -4.85 -25.17
C VAL A 186 -10.35 -3.92 -24.91
N ASN A 187 -11.42 -4.44 -24.31
CA ASN A 187 -12.61 -3.66 -23.99
C ASN A 187 -12.35 -2.58 -22.93
N VAL A 188 -11.53 -2.85 -21.94
CA VAL A 188 -11.11 -1.83 -20.95
C VAL A 188 -10.37 -0.68 -21.62
N ASN A 189 -9.54 -0.94 -22.63
CA ASN A 189 -8.88 0.12 -23.38
C ASN A 189 -9.87 0.99 -24.16
N PHE A 190 -10.90 0.40 -24.79
CA PHE A 190 -11.97 1.17 -25.41
C PHE A 190 -12.81 1.97 -24.41
N MET A 191 -13.07 1.39 -23.24
CA MET A 191 -13.80 2.08 -22.17
C MET A 191 -13.10 3.37 -21.71
N ARG A 192 -11.76 3.40 -21.72
CA ARG A 192 -10.99 4.60 -21.31
C ARG A 192 -11.32 5.85 -22.14
N GLU A 193 -11.70 5.69 -23.41
CA GLU A 193 -12.11 6.80 -24.26
C GLU A 193 -13.42 7.47 -23.79
N HIS A 194 -14.21 6.77 -22.99
CA HIS A 194 -15.50 7.24 -22.49
C HIS A 194 -15.45 7.74 -21.06
N LEU A 195 -14.29 7.66 -20.39
CA LEU A 195 -14.12 8.17 -19.03
C LEU A 195 -13.95 9.70 -19.06
N PRO A 196 -14.63 10.44 -18.18
CA PRO A 196 -14.51 11.89 -18.14
C PRO A 196 -13.08 12.33 -17.79
N PRO A 197 -12.42 13.15 -18.62
CA PRO A 197 -11.01 13.52 -18.38
C PRO A 197 -10.81 14.41 -17.14
N TYR A 198 -11.86 15.06 -16.66
CA TYR A 198 -11.82 15.92 -15.47
C TYR A 198 -11.97 15.16 -14.15
N GLU A 199 -12.30 13.87 -14.19
CA GLU A 199 -12.43 13.03 -12.99
C GLU A 199 -11.14 12.29 -12.64
N SER A 200 -10.09 12.43 -13.47
CA SER A 200 -8.77 11.77 -13.27
C SER A 200 -8.86 10.27 -13.01
N ILE A 201 -9.82 9.60 -13.67
CA ILE A 201 -10.02 8.15 -13.52
C ILE A 201 -8.94 7.40 -14.29
N THR A 202 -8.26 6.47 -13.62
CA THR A 202 -7.31 5.54 -14.26
C THR A 202 -7.77 4.10 -14.05
N VAL A 203 -7.62 3.27 -15.08
CA VAL A 203 -7.90 1.84 -15.03
C VAL A 203 -6.69 1.08 -15.53
N ASN A 204 -6.15 0.20 -14.71
CA ASN A 204 -5.02 -0.66 -15.06
C ASN A 204 -5.39 -2.11 -14.81
N GLU A 205 -4.89 -2.99 -15.65
CA GLU A 205 -5.13 -4.41 -15.56
C GLU A 205 -3.84 -5.22 -15.69
N ILE A 206 -3.81 -6.37 -15.07
CA ILE A 206 -2.74 -7.36 -15.23
C ILE A 206 -3.35 -8.76 -15.38
N VAL A 207 -2.81 -9.56 -16.29
CA VAL A 207 -3.13 -10.98 -16.35
C VAL A 207 -2.25 -11.71 -15.34
N THR A 208 -2.84 -12.25 -14.31
CA THR A 208 -2.13 -12.98 -13.25
C THR A 208 -2.01 -14.47 -13.55
N VAL A 209 -2.98 -15.03 -14.31
CA VAL A 209 -2.98 -16.41 -14.80
C VAL A 209 -3.48 -16.42 -16.22
N GLY A 210 -2.73 -17.01 -17.14
CA GLY A 210 -3.09 -17.06 -18.58
C GLY A 210 -2.87 -18.43 -19.22
N GLY A 211 -2.67 -19.49 -18.44
CA GLY A 211 -2.39 -20.84 -18.93
C GLY A 211 -0.97 -21.31 -18.58
N GLN A 212 -0.67 -22.57 -18.89
CA GLN A 212 0.59 -23.20 -18.49
C GLN A 212 1.41 -23.73 -19.69
N HIS A 213 0.75 -24.09 -20.78
CA HIS A 213 1.40 -24.75 -21.91
C HIS A 213 0.72 -24.40 -23.24
N PRO A 214 1.48 -24.12 -24.32
CA PRO A 214 0.92 -23.66 -25.58
C PRO A 214 0.16 -24.73 -26.38
N THR A 215 0.26 -26.00 -26.01
CA THR A 215 -0.46 -27.09 -26.69
C THR A 215 -1.84 -27.39 -26.11
N SER A 216 -2.29 -26.62 -25.13
CA SER A 216 -3.59 -26.75 -24.51
C SER A 216 -4.29 -25.39 -24.40
N LEU A 217 -5.57 -25.32 -24.73
CA LEU A 217 -6.38 -24.15 -24.43
C LEU A 217 -6.51 -24.01 -22.91
N PRO A 218 -6.25 -22.81 -22.37
CA PRO A 218 -6.39 -22.57 -20.92
C PRO A 218 -7.83 -22.73 -20.45
N GLU A 219 -8.03 -23.57 -19.44
CA GLU A 219 -9.32 -23.74 -18.76
C GLU A 219 -9.61 -22.66 -17.72
N PHE A 220 -8.57 -21.94 -17.32
CA PHE A 220 -8.66 -20.87 -16.33
C PHE A 220 -7.74 -19.71 -16.72
N ALA A 221 -8.24 -18.49 -16.58
CA ALA A 221 -7.47 -17.26 -16.64
C ALA A 221 -7.96 -16.28 -15.57
N GLN A 222 -7.07 -15.38 -15.15
CA GLN A 222 -7.38 -14.38 -14.12
C GLN A 222 -6.76 -13.03 -14.53
N VAL A 223 -7.55 -12.00 -14.39
CA VAL A 223 -7.16 -10.60 -14.53
C VAL A 223 -7.36 -9.87 -13.23
#